data_3cfc098d2f0e7c7a4eae5f603375f78b
#
_entry.id   3cfc098d2f0e7c7a4eae5f603375f78b
#
_cell.length_a   1.000
_cell.length_b   1.000
_cell.length_c   1.000
_cell.angle_alpha   90.00
_cell.angle_beta   90.00
_cell.angle_gamma   90.00
#
_symmetry.space_group_name_H-M   'P 1'
#
loop_
_entity.id
_entity.type
_entity.pdbx_description
1 polymer ?
#
loop_
_entity_poly.entity_id
_entity_poly.type
_entity_poly.pdbx_seq_one_letter_code
_entity_poly.pdbx_strand_id
1 'polypeptide(L)'
;MLRSFSRFGSDKCTRFLYTSCYVNTPKIQPSKSSQLLKSYFELGRFARPTGTWLLYLPCTWSIALAAPPGHLPDIYMLTLFGVGSILMRSAGCTINDMWDKKYDMLVKRTKDRPLASGSLTFPQALLFLGAQLATSLVILLQLNWYSVFLGILSLVPVITYPLFKRITYWPQLVLGLTFNWGALLGYSAVTGSVDPLISIPLYFGGFNWTIIYDTIYAHQDIDDDIRIGVKSTAILFGEKTKLYLGAFHMGMTACLLTVGINANAGCLYYLGTFLTMFHIAHLIRKTDLKNPNSCWQTFKDSKKTGLLYFLTIVLDKISL
;
A
#
# COMPACT_ATOMS: atom_id res chain seq x y z
N MET A 1 5.75 -75.46 36.08
CA MET A 1 7.11 -75.43 36.68
C MET A 1 7.43 -73.99 37.01
N LEU A 2 7.36 -73.75 38.30
CA LEU A 2 8.41 -73.19 39.17
C LEU A 2 8.77 -71.71 38.92
N ARG A 3 8.26 -70.90 39.84
CA ARG A 3 8.84 -70.13 40.99
C ARG A 3 9.32 -68.72 40.59
N SER A 4 8.67 -67.70 41.06
CA SER A 4 8.72 -66.98 42.38
C SER A 4 10.11 -66.48 42.73
N PHE A 5 10.17 -65.16 43.00
CA PHE A 5 10.75 -64.47 44.17
C PHE A 5 10.81 -62.97 43.86
N SER A 6 10.01 -62.18 44.40
CA SER A 6 10.06 -61.22 45.53
C SER A 6 11.41 -60.59 45.87
N ARG A 7 11.48 -59.27 45.93
CA ARG A 7 11.87 -58.40 47.06
C ARG A 7 12.03 -56.96 46.65
N PHE A 8 11.19 -56.13 47.22
CA PHE A 8 11.55 -55.08 48.20
C PHE A 8 12.82 -54.28 47.86
N GLY A 9 12.63 -53.00 47.61
CA GLY A 9 13.58 -51.92 47.67
C GLY A 9 12.85 -50.58 47.68
N SER A 10 12.57 -50.12 48.90
CA SER A 10 12.14 -48.78 49.22
C SER A 10 13.24 -47.82 48.82
N ASP A 11 12.87 -46.79 48.07
CA ASP A 11 13.58 -45.52 48.22
C ASP A 11 12.64 -44.37 47.91
N LYS A 12 12.25 -43.71 48.99
CA LYS A 12 11.71 -42.38 48.99
C LYS A 12 12.85 -41.43 48.62
N CYS A 13 12.82 -40.91 47.44
CA CYS A 13 13.69 -39.79 47.14
C CYS A 13 12.88 -38.71 46.43
N THR A 14 12.49 -37.69 47.22
CA THR A 14 12.38 -36.27 46.92
C THR A 14 11.75 -35.89 45.57
N ARG A 15 10.42 -35.79 45.63
CA ARG A 15 9.70 -34.82 44.77
C ARG A 15 10.17 -33.43 45.16
N PHE A 16 11.14 -32.88 44.44
CA PHE A 16 11.40 -31.46 44.43
C PHE A 16 10.20 -30.77 43.77
N LEU A 17 9.38 -30.22 44.62
CA LEU A 17 8.33 -29.25 44.22
C LEU A 17 9.05 -28.03 43.63
N TYR A 18 9.24 -28.00 42.33
CA TYR A 18 9.41 -26.76 41.62
C TYR A 18 8.05 -26.00 41.68
N THR A 19 7.86 -25.34 42.78
CA THR A 19 6.86 -24.27 42.86
C THR A 19 7.40 -23.16 41.97
N SER A 20 7.04 -23.18 40.67
CA SER A 20 7.24 -22.06 39.78
C SER A 20 6.51 -20.90 40.40
N CYS A 21 7.21 -20.03 41.11
CA CYS A 21 6.73 -18.70 41.44
C CYS A 21 6.47 -17.98 40.12
N TYR A 22 5.26 -18.12 39.59
CA TYR A 22 4.74 -17.14 38.63
C TYR A 22 4.69 -15.82 39.38
N VAL A 23 5.76 -15.03 39.26
CA VAL A 23 5.73 -13.62 39.59
C VAL A 23 4.71 -13.02 38.63
N ASN A 24 3.49 -12.83 39.13
CA ASN A 24 2.46 -12.05 38.46
C ASN A 24 2.97 -10.61 38.41
N THR A 25 3.83 -10.31 37.43
CA THR A 25 4.18 -8.94 37.12
C THR A 25 2.87 -8.24 36.75
N PRO A 26 2.44 -7.23 37.51
CA PRO A 26 1.22 -6.51 37.19
C PRO A 26 1.39 -5.98 35.76
N LYS A 27 0.51 -6.39 34.83
CA LYS A 27 0.47 -5.80 33.50
C LYS A 27 0.21 -4.32 33.72
N ILE A 28 1.26 -3.51 33.58
CA ILE A 28 1.16 -2.05 33.65
C ILE A 28 0.16 -1.67 32.57
N GLN A 29 -1.03 -1.26 32.98
CA GLN A 29 -2.03 -0.76 32.02
C GLN A 29 -1.43 0.50 31.36
N PRO A 30 -1.37 0.56 30.02
CA PRO A 30 -0.82 1.73 29.35
C PRO A 30 -1.63 2.97 29.74
N SER A 31 -0.94 4.09 29.98
CA SER A 31 -1.58 5.35 30.33
C SER A 31 -2.59 5.76 29.24
N LYS A 32 -3.61 6.56 29.61
CA LYS A 32 -4.58 7.09 28.62
C LYS A 32 -3.90 7.81 27.46
N SER A 33 -2.82 8.54 27.73
CA SER A 33 -2.02 9.23 26.71
C SER A 33 -1.33 8.26 25.75
N SER A 34 -0.77 7.15 26.27
CA SER A 34 -0.15 6.10 25.47
C SER A 34 -1.16 5.36 24.58
N GLN A 35 -2.37 5.11 25.10
CA GLN A 35 -3.46 4.50 24.32
C GLN A 35 -3.93 5.44 23.21
N LEU A 36 -4.07 6.73 23.49
CA LEU A 36 -4.45 7.74 22.51
C LEU A 36 -3.41 7.86 21.38
N LEU A 37 -2.13 7.93 21.74
CA LEU A 37 -1.04 7.99 20.75
C LEU A 37 -1.03 6.75 19.86
N LYS A 38 -1.23 5.56 20.45
CA LYS A 38 -1.37 4.31 19.70
C LYS A 38 -2.52 4.37 18.70
N SER A 39 -3.68 4.92 19.11
CA SER A 39 -4.85 5.06 18.23
C SER A 39 -4.57 5.98 17.05
N TYR A 40 -3.86 7.09 17.22
CA TYR A 40 -3.41 7.94 16.10
C TYR A 40 -2.44 7.22 15.17
N PHE A 41 -1.50 6.46 15.75
CA PHE A 41 -0.55 5.66 14.98
C PHE A 41 -1.24 4.59 14.13
N GLU A 42 -2.27 3.96 14.69
CA GLU A 42 -3.12 2.99 13.98
C GLU A 42 -4.00 3.65 12.91
N LEU A 43 -4.58 4.83 13.18
CA LEU A 43 -5.38 5.59 12.22
C LEU A 43 -4.55 5.96 10.98
N GLY A 44 -3.32 6.44 11.20
CA GLY A 44 -2.37 6.76 10.12
C GLY A 44 -1.77 5.55 9.40
N ARG A 45 -2.05 4.32 9.85
CA ARG A 45 -1.47 3.07 9.27
C ARG A 45 0.05 3.01 9.30
N PHE A 46 0.73 3.70 10.20
CA PHE A 46 2.20 3.74 10.27
C PHE A 46 2.83 2.36 10.50
N ALA A 47 2.16 1.48 11.24
CA ALA A 47 2.61 0.09 11.45
C ALA A 47 2.48 -0.80 10.19
N ARG A 48 1.77 -0.34 9.14
CA ARG A 48 1.50 -1.11 7.92
C ARG A 48 1.91 -0.33 6.67
N PRO A 49 3.22 -0.16 6.40
CA PRO A 49 3.73 0.78 5.42
C PRO A 49 3.52 0.37 3.96
N THR A 50 2.94 -0.82 3.67
CA THR A 50 2.75 -1.29 2.29
C THR A 50 2.04 -0.25 1.42
N GLY A 51 0.94 0.34 1.89
CA GLY A 51 0.21 1.35 1.12
C GLY A 51 1.01 2.64 0.91
N THR A 52 1.89 3.00 1.84
CA THR A 52 2.82 4.12 1.67
C THR A 52 3.82 3.85 0.55
N TRP A 53 4.40 2.64 0.50
CA TRP A 53 5.27 2.24 -0.59
C TRP A 53 4.55 2.27 -1.94
N LEU A 54 3.31 1.75 -2.01
CA LEU A 54 2.53 1.74 -3.25
C LEU A 54 2.18 3.15 -3.75
N LEU A 55 2.03 4.12 -2.85
CA LEU A 55 1.84 5.53 -3.18
C LEU A 55 3.17 6.21 -3.59
N TYR A 56 4.27 5.87 -2.93
CA TYR A 56 5.58 6.49 -3.14
C TYR A 56 6.26 6.04 -4.44
N LEU A 57 6.13 4.75 -4.79
CA LEU A 57 6.86 4.17 -5.92
C LEU A 57 6.58 4.86 -7.27
N PRO A 58 5.34 5.21 -7.65
CA PRO A 58 5.09 6.01 -8.86
C PRO A 58 5.80 7.36 -8.87
N CYS A 59 5.98 8.00 -7.69
CA CYS A 59 6.78 9.21 -7.57
C CYS A 59 8.26 8.94 -7.89
N THR A 60 8.81 7.85 -7.32
CA THR A 60 10.22 7.49 -7.55
C THR A 60 10.51 7.17 -9.01
N TRP A 61 9.56 6.52 -9.71
CA TRP A 61 9.70 6.20 -11.13
C TRP A 61 9.82 7.45 -11.97
N SER A 62 8.93 8.42 -11.75
CA SER A 62 8.91 9.66 -12.52
C SER A 62 10.10 10.56 -12.20
N ILE A 63 10.54 10.64 -10.94
CA ILE A 63 11.75 11.37 -10.55
C ILE A 63 13.00 10.74 -11.21
N ALA A 64 13.07 9.40 -11.24
CA ALA A 64 14.19 8.71 -11.87
C ALA A 64 14.18 8.87 -13.40
N LEU A 65 13.01 8.84 -14.06
CA LEU A 65 12.88 9.10 -15.49
C LEU A 65 13.27 10.53 -15.88
N ALA A 66 13.01 11.50 -14.98
CA ALA A 66 13.34 12.90 -15.17
C ALA A 66 14.85 13.21 -14.98
N ALA A 67 15.63 12.27 -14.43
CA ALA A 67 17.07 12.44 -14.27
C ALA A 67 17.78 12.48 -15.63
N PRO A 68 18.81 13.32 -15.80
CA PRO A 68 19.65 13.30 -17.01
C PRO A 68 20.38 11.96 -17.19
N PRO A 69 20.74 11.56 -18.43
CA PRO A 69 21.60 10.41 -18.65
C PRO A 69 22.92 10.50 -17.87
N GLY A 70 23.41 9.38 -17.38
CA GLY A 70 24.63 9.30 -16.56
C GLY A 70 24.48 9.78 -15.10
N HIS A 71 23.28 10.18 -14.66
CA HIS A 71 23.07 10.73 -13.32
C HIS A 71 22.09 9.91 -12.49
N LEU A 72 22.33 9.94 -11.18
CA LEU A 72 21.38 9.41 -10.20
C LEU A 72 20.13 10.31 -10.10
N PRO A 73 18.96 9.75 -9.73
CA PRO A 73 17.78 10.54 -9.40
C PRO A 73 18.06 11.55 -8.30
N ASP A 74 17.40 12.69 -8.33
CA ASP A 74 17.50 13.72 -7.30
C ASP A 74 17.09 13.18 -5.92
N ILE A 75 18.08 13.03 -5.01
CA ILE A 75 17.90 12.46 -3.69
C ILE A 75 17.04 13.38 -2.81
N TYR A 76 17.15 14.70 -2.99
CA TYR A 76 16.29 15.65 -2.27
C TYR A 76 14.84 15.45 -2.64
N MET A 77 14.52 15.37 -3.93
CA MET A 77 13.17 15.10 -4.41
C MET A 77 12.66 13.73 -3.95
N LEU A 78 13.49 12.68 -4.02
CA LEU A 78 13.11 11.37 -3.49
C LEU A 78 12.76 11.43 -2.00
N THR A 79 13.54 12.15 -1.19
CA THR A 79 13.29 12.29 0.24
C THR A 79 12.01 13.09 0.51
N LEU A 80 11.82 14.21 -0.19
CA LEU A 80 10.66 15.08 -0.07
C LEU A 80 9.35 14.32 -0.39
N PHE A 81 9.35 13.59 -1.50
CA PHE A 81 8.21 12.74 -1.89
C PHE A 81 8.02 11.54 -0.96
N GLY A 82 9.09 11.02 -0.37
CA GLY A 82 9.01 9.95 0.64
C GLY A 82 8.25 10.41 1.89
N VAL A 83 8.63 11.56 2.45
CA VAL A 83 7.93 12.16 3.60
C VAL A 83 6.50 12.55 3.22
N GLY A 84 6.31 13.19 2.05
CA GLY A 84 4.99 13.53 1.53
C GLY A 84 4.06 12.33 1.38
N SER A 85 4.60 11.20 0.89
CA SER A 85 3.83 9.94 0.74
C SER A 85 3.41 9.34 2.08
N ILE A 86 4.24 9.43 3.12
CA ILE A 86 3.87 9.00 4.49
C ILE A 86 2.69 9.82 5.00
N LEU A 87 2.76 11.14 4.87
CA LEU A 87 1.72 12.07 5.36
C LEU A 87 0.43 11.92 4.55
N MET A 88 0.50 11.93 3.21
CA MET A 88 -0.66 11.83 2.33
C MET A 88 -1.33 10.47 2.40
N ARG A 89 -0.55 9.39 2.57
CA ARG A 89 -1.12 8.05 2.83
C ARG A 89 -1.88 8.04 4.15
N SER A 90 -1.31 8.63 5.19
CA SER A 90 -1.96 8.73 6.50
C SER A 90 -3.23 9.60 6.44
N ALA A 91 -3.19 10.75 5.76
CA ALA A 91 -4.36 11.60 5.53
C ALA A 91 -5.46 10.86 4.75
N GLY A 92 -5.11 10.18 3.67
CA GLY A 92 -6.06 9.37 2.88
C GLY A 92 -6.71 8.24 3.71
N CYS A 93 -5.96 7.59 4.60
CA CYS A 93 -6.51 6.60 5.54
C CYS A 93 -7.47 7.24 6.54
N THR A 94 -7.15 8.43 7.07
CA THR A 94 -8.01 9.18 7.99
C THR A 94 -9.32 9.57 7.31
N ILE A 95 -9.26 10.12 6.09
CA ILE A 95 -10.44 10.46 5.28
C ILE A 95 -11.30 9.21 5.03
N ASN A 96 -10.66 8.10 4.60
CA ASN A 96 -11.38 6.86 4.34
C ASN A 96 -12.09 6.32 5.59
N ASP A 97 -11.41 6.28 6.76
CA ASP A 97 -12.00 5.80 7.99
C ASP A 97 -13.11 6.73 8.52
N MET A 98 -13.03 8.05 8.23
CA MET A 98 -14.11 9.01 8.53
C MET A 98 -15.36 8.74 7.68
N TRP A 99 -15.19 8.49 6.38
CA TRP A 99 -16.29 8.15 5.47
C TRP A 99 -16.89 6.78 5.76
N ASP A 100 -16.05 5.79 6.03
CA ASP A 100 -16.44 4.38 6.15
C ASP A 100 -16.81 3.95 7.58
N LYS A 101 -16.82 4.86 8.57
CA LYS A 101 -17.03 4.53 9.99
C LYS A 101 -18.16 3.54 10.23
N LYS A 102 -19.35 3.76 9.63
CA LYS A 102 -20.53 2.91 9.80
C LYS A 102 -20.34 1.51 9.19
N TYR A 103 -19.66 1.41 8.06
CA TYR A 103 -19.39 0.15 7.36
C TYR A 103 -18.28 -0.63 8.05
N ASP A 104 -17.23 0.05 8.49
CA ASP A 104 -16.11 -0.56 9.20
C ASP A 104 -16.53 -1.29 10.49
N MET A 105 -17.57 -0.83 11.15
CA MET A 105 -18.16 -1.49 12.34
C MET A 105 -18.76 -2.87 12.01
N LEU A 106 -19.14 -3.12 10.76
CA LEU A 106 -19.83 -4.34 10.32
C LEU A 106 -18.88 -5.40 9.76
N VAL A 107 -17.65 -5.01 9.39
CA VAL A 107 -16.65 -5.90 8.79
C VAL A 107 -15.66 -6.40 9.84
N LYS A 108 -15.46 -7.72 9.93
CA LYS A 108 -14.58 -8.35 10.94
C LYS A 108 -13.18 -7.75 11.00
N ARG A 109 -12.58 -7.46 9.84
CA ARG A 109 -11.21 -6.95 9.73
C ARG A 109 -11.07 -5.50 10.17
N THR A 110 -12.13 -4.70 10.06
CA THR A 110 -12.08 -3.24 10.22
C THR A 110 -12.81 -2.71 11.46
N LYS A 111 -13.61 -3.53 12.15
CA LYS A 111 -14.36 -3.13 13.36
C LYS A 111 -13.48 -2.57 14.49
N ASP A 112 -12.22 -3.00 14.56
CA ASP A 112 -11.27 -2.57 15.58
C ASP A 112 -10.48 -1.30 15.17
N ARG A 113 -10.80 -0.70 14.02
CA ARG A 113 -10.22 0.59 13.61
C ARG A 113 -10.58 1.70 14.62
N PRO A 114 -9.67 2.67 14.86
CA PRO A 114 -9.87 3.67 15.92
C PRO A 114 -11.18 4.44 15.89
N LEU A 115 -11.67 4.80 14.69
CA LEU A 115 -12.96 5.49 14.54
C LEU A 115 -14.16 4.54 14.64
N ALA A 116 -14.04 3.31 14.16
CA ALA A 116 -15.10 2.30 14.23
C ALA A 116 -15.29 1.80 15.66
N SER A 117 -14.19 1.51 16.37
CA SER A 117 -14.20 1.06 17.78
C SER A 117 -14.53 2.18 18.79
N GLY A 118 -14.50 3.46 18.36
CA GLY A 118 -14.70 4.61 19.26
C GLY A 118 -13.47 5.00 20.08
N SER A 119 -12.28 4.40 19.81
CA SER A 119 -11.00 4.76 20.46
C SER A 119 -10.56 6.19 20.13
N LEU A 120 -11.01 6.73 18.98
CA LEU A 120 -10.89 8.12 18.60
C LEU A 120 -12.27 8.69 18.25
N THR A 121 -12.50 9.93 18.64
CA THR A 121 -13.68 10.69 18.26
C THR A 121 -13.51 11.33 16.86
N PHE A 122 -14.61 11.68 16.21
CA PHE A 122 -14.57 12.36 14.91
C PHE A 122 -13.82 13.71 14.95
N PRO A 123 -14.01 14.59 15.97
CA PRO A 123 -13.22 15.83 16.07
C PRO A 123 -11.71 15.59 16.22
N GLN A 124 -11.31 14.55 16.98
CA GLN A 124 -9.90 14.18 17.11
C GLN A 124 -9.28 13.73 15.78
N ALA A 125 -10.02 12.92 15.00
CA ALA A 125 -9.58 12.51 13.69
C ALA A 125 -9.50 13.70 12.71
N LEU A 126 -10.45 14.64 12.80
CA LEU A 126 -10.46 15.85 11.96
C LEU A 126 -9.26 16.76 12.29
N LEU A 127 -8.94 16.95 13.56
CA LEU A 127 -7.77 17.72 13.98
C LEU A 127 -6.47 17.06 13.49
N PHE A 128 -6.37 15.74 13.61
CA PHE A 128 -5.23 14.97 13.11
C PHE A 128 -5.09 15.09 11.59
N LEU A 129 -6.19 15.01 10.84
CA LEU A 129 -6.21 15.24 9.40
C LEU A 129 -5.75 16.65 9.05
N GLY A 130 -6.21 17.67 9.77
CA GLY A 130 -5.79 19.05 9.58
C GLY A 130 -4.28 19.23 9.75
N ALA A 131 -3.70 18.62 10.79
CA ALA A 131 -2.26 18.64 11.01
C ALA A 131 -1.48 17.93 9.88
N GLN A 132 -1.98 16.78 9.39
CA GLN A 132 -1.36 16.05 8.26
C GLN A 132 -1.38 16.87 6.97
N LEU A 133 -2.53 17.48 6.65
CA LEU A 133 -2.67 18.30 5.45
C LEU A 133 -1.84 19.59 5.52
N ALA A 134 -1.80 20.25 6.68
CA ALA A 134 -0.95 21.43 6.88
C ALA A 134 0.55 21.10 6.70
N THR A 135 1.02 20.00 7.27
CA THR A 135 2.42 19.56 7.10
C THR A 135 2.68 19.13 5.65
N SER A 136 1.72 18.46 4.99
CA SER A 136 1.85 18.09 3.58
C SER A 136 1.89 19.31 2.67
N LEU A 137 1.15 20.36 3.01
CA LEU A 137 1.17 21.64 2.27
C LEU A 137 2.55 22.30 2.35
N VAL A 138 3.21 22.31 3.54
CA VAL A 138 4.56 22.84 3.67
C VAL A 138 5.54 22.08 2.76
N ILE A 139 5.40 20.77 2.63
CA ILE A 139 6.20 19.96 1.71
C ILE A 139 5.87 20.32 0.25
N LEU A 140 4.60 20.45 -0.10
CA LEU A 140 4.16 20.75 -1.45
C LEU A 140 4.69 22.12 -1.90
N LEU A 141 4.72 23.11 -1.01
CA LEU A 141 5.22 24.47 -1.29
C LEU A 141 6.75 24.55 -1.51
N GLN A 142 7.51 23.45 -1.29
CA GLN A 142 8.90 23.36 -1.70
C GLN A 142 9.08 23.09 -3.20
N LEU A 143 8.00 22.71 -3.90
CA LEU A 143 8.03 22.39 -5.32
C LEU A 143 7.80 23.66 -6.17
N ASN A 144 8.05 23.53 -7.47
CA ASN A 144 7.67 24.61 -8.43
C ASN A 144 6.16 24.81 -8.51
N TRP A 145 5.71 25.99 -8.93
CA TRP A 145 4.29 26.36 -8.94
C TRP A 145 3.40 25.46 -9.79
N TYR A 146 3.91 24.93 -10.91
CA TYR A 146 3.20 23.96 -11.73
C TYR A 146 2.88 22.69 -10.93
N SER A 147 3.85 22.18 -10.21
CA SER A 147 3.70 21.01 -9.35
C SER A 147 2.82 21.28 -8.13
N VAL A 148 2.87 22.50 -7.56
CA VAL A 148 1.95 22.91 -6.49
C VAL A 148 0.50 22.85 -6.97
N PHE A 149 0.21 23.43 -8.13
CA PHE A 149 -1.14 23.37 -8.73
C PHE A 149 -1.59 21.93 -9.01
N LEU A 150 -0.70 21.13 -9.60
CA LEU A 150 -0.95 19.70 -9.89
C LEU A 150 -1.19 18.90 -8.59
N GLY A 151 -0.43 19.20 -7.53
CA GLY A 151 -0.62 18.59 -6.21
C GLY A 151 -1.95 18.92 -5.55
N ILE A 152 -2.39 20.18 -5.63
CA ILE A 152 -3.72 20.60 -5.13
C ILE A 152 -4.84 19.87 -5.90
N LEU A 153 -4.71 19.74 -7.22
CA LEU A 153 -5.67 19.03 -8.05
C LEU A 153 -5.83 17.55 -7.65
N SER A 154 -4.79 16.92 -7.11
CA SER A 154 -4.83 15.53 -6.63
C SER A 154 -5.80 15.34 -5.45
N LEU A 155 -6.14 16.37 -4.70
CA LEU A 155 -7.04 16.26 -3.55
C LEU A 155 -8.47 15.89 -3.97
N VAL A 156 -8.88 16.24 -5.19
CA VAL A 156 -10.22 15.92 -5.71
C VAL A 156 -10.45 14.39 -5.71
N PRO A 157 -9.63 13.57 -6.40
CA PRO A 157 -9.80 12.11 -6.36
C PRO A 157 -9.51 11.52 -4.97
N VAL A 158 -8.62 12.10 -4.15
CA VAL A 158 -8.35 11.63 -2.79
C VAL A 158 -9.59 11.70 -1.90
N ILE A 159 -10.32 12.81 -1.96
CA ILE A 159 -11.51 13.04 -1.11
C ILE A 159 -12.71 12.22 -1.61
N THR A 160 -12.85 12.10 -2.93
CA THR A 160 -14.03 11.47 -3.54
C THR A 160 -13.94 9.94 -3.64
N TYR A 161 -12.73 9.39 -3.75
CA TYR A 161 -12.52 7.95 -3.94
C TYR A 161 -13.31 7.04 -2.97
N PRO A 162 -13.43 7.32 -1.64
CA PRO A 162 -14.16 6.42 -0.75
C PRO A 162 -15.64 6.30 -1.06
N LEU A 163 -16.24 7.29 -1.73
CA LEU A 163 -17.65 7.29 -2.13
C LEU A 163 -17.94 6.30 -3.26
N PHE A 164 -16.95 6.05 -4.11
CA PHE A 164 -17.14 5.20 -5.29
C PHE A 164 -17.48 3.75 -4.97
N LYS A 165 -17.05 3.23 -3.82
CA LYS A 165 -17.42 1.88 -3.33
C LYS A 165 -18.94 1.68 -3.19
N ARG A 166 -19.70 2.77 -3.07
CA ARG A 166 -21.15 2.76 -2.90
C ARG A 166 -21.89 2.90 -4.23
N ILE A 167 -21.24 3.50 -5.21
CA ILE A 167 -21.85 3.89 -6.49
C ILE A 167 -21.55 2.87 -7.58
N THR A 168 -20.28 2.42 -7.70
CA THR A 168 -19.81 1.62 -8.81
C THR A 168 -19.02 0.39 -8.34
N TYR A 169 -18.95 -0.63 -9.20
CA TYR A 169 -18.06 -1.79 -9.01
C TYR A 169 -16.59 -1.49 -9.36
N TRP A 170 -16.25 -0.26 -9.72
CA TRP A 170 -14.93 0.18 -10.14
C TRP A 170 -14.24 1.16 -9.16
N PRO A 171 -14.33 1.00 -7.83
CA PRO A 171 -13.60 1.87 -6.90
C PRO A 171 -12.09 1.77 -7.09
N GLN A 172 -11.56 0.60 -7.51
CA GLN A 172 -10.16 0.38 -7.81
C GLN A 172 -9.65 1.26 -8.96
N LEU A 173 -10.52 1.61 -9.91
CA LEU A 173 -10.19 2.55 -10.97
C LEU A 173 -9.89 3.94 -10.40
N VAL A 174 -10.76 4.45 -9.54
CA VAL A 174 -10.57 5.77 -8.92
C VAL A 174 -9.35 5.76 -7.99
N LEU A 175 -9.13 4.66 -7.26
CA LEU A 175 -7.93 4.47 -6.46
C LEU A 175 -6.67 4.49 -7.35
N GLY A 176 -6.70 3.82 -8.50
CA GLY A 176 -5.61 3.81 -9.46
C GLY A 176 -5.26 5.20 -9.98
N LEU A 177 -6.27 6.00 -10.33
CA LEU A 177 -6.06 7.39 -10.71
C LEU A 177 -5.44 8.22 -9.57
N THR A 178 -5.86 7.98 -8.33
CA THR A 178 -5.38 8.71 -7.15
C THR A 178 -3.95 8.34 -6.77
N PHE A 179 -3.65 7.05 -6.68
CA PHE A 179 -2.36 6.55 -6.18
C PHE A 179 -1.20 6.82 -7.14
N ASN A 180 -1.49 6.87 -8.43
CA ASN A 180 -0.44 7.09 -9.42
C ASN A 180 -0.25 8.55 -9.81
N TRP A 181 -0.95 9.47 -9.17
CA TRP A 181 -0.77 10.93 -9.39
C TRP A 181 0.69 11.36 -9.24
N GLY A 182 1.44 10.65 -8.40
CA GLY A 182 2.87 10.83 -8.21
C GLY A 182 3.70 10.63 -9.48
N ALA A 183 3.23 9.87 -10.47
CA ALA A 183 3.89 9.73 -11.77
C ALA A 183 3.92 11.05 -12.55
N LEU A 184 2.88 11.87 -12.42
CA LEU A 184 2.81 13.21 -13.00
C LEU A 184 3.57 14.22 -12.15
N LEU A 185 3.32 14.18 -10.84
CA LEU A 185 3.84 15.18 -9.90
C LEU A 185 5.36 15.06 -9.73
N GLY A 186 5.90 13.83 -9.64
CA GLY A 186 7.34 13.63 -9.48
C GLY A 186 8.14 14.07 -10.70
N TYR A 187 7.62 13.84 -11.91
CA TYR A 187 8.25 14.32 -13.15
C TYR A 187 8.25 15.85 -13.19
N SER A 188 7.08 16.48 -12.99
CA SER A 188 6.97 17.94 -13.02
C SER A 188 7.76 18.65 -11.92
N ALA A 189 7.96 18.01 -10.77
CA ALA A 189 8.76 18.56 -9.69
C ALA A 189 10.24 18.74 -10.07
N VAL A 190 10.77 17.83 -10.88
CA VAL A 190 12.17 17.86 -11.36
C VAL A 190 12.31 18.76 -12.59
N THR A 191 11.41 18.67 -13.56
CA THR A 191 11.55 19.30 -14.88
C THR A 191 10.80 20.64 -15.02
N GLY A 192 9.95 20.98 -14.05
CA GLY A 192 9.12 22.20 -14.11
C GLY A 192 7.77 22.02 -14.81
N SER A 193 7.56 20.94 -15.55
CA SER A 193 6.31 20.65 -16.26
C SER A 193 6.18 19.14 -16.51
N VAL A 194 4.97 18.69 -16.88
CA VAL A 194 4.74 17.29 -17.30
C VAL A 194 5.15 17.14 -18.77
N ASP A 195 5.96 16.14 -19.08
CA ASP A 195 6.09 15.63 -20.45
C ASP A 195 4.97 14.61 -20.69
N PRO A 196 3.96 14.91 -21.52
CA PRO A 196 2.83 14.02 -21.73
C PRO A 196 3.23 12.67 -22.34
N LEU A 197 4.28 12.64 -23.16
CA LEU A 197 4.71 11.41 -23.85
C LEU A 197 5.33 10.40 -22.89
N ILE A 198 5.93 10.84 -21.80
CA ILE A 198 6.52 10.00 -20.76
C ILE A 198 5.55 9.81 -19.59
N SER A 199 5.03 10.92 -19.08
CA SER A 199 4.29 10.90 -17.80
C SER A 199 2.90 10.29 -17.91
N ILE A 200 2.20 10.46 -19.06
CA ILE A 200 0.85 9.88 -19.24
C ILE A 200 0.93 8.35 -19.36
N PRO A 201 1.77 7.75 -20.21
CA PRO A 201 1.93 6.30 -20.22
C PRO A 201 2.41 5.74 -18.87
N LEU A 202 3.31 6.43 -18.16
CA LEU A 202 3.75 6.01 -16.84
C LEU A 202 2.59 5.99 -15.83
N TYR A 203 1.77 7.04 -15.85
CA TYR A 203 0.57 7.17 -15.00
C TYR A 203 -0.42 6.03 -15.25
N PHE A 204 -0.72 5.73 -16.53
CA PHE A 204 -1.60 4.62 -16.88
C PHE A 204 -0.96 3.25 -16.65
N GLY A 205 0.36 3.13 -16.74
CA GLY A 205 1.08 1.94 -16.31
C GLY A 205 0.86 1.65 -14.82
N GLY A 206 1.07 2.64 -13.97
CA GLY A 206 0.80 2.57 -12.54
C GLY A 206 -0.68 2.34 -12.22
N PHE A 207 -1.59 2.98 -12.96
CA PHE A 207 -3.05 2.76 -12.86
C PHE A 207 -3.41 1.27 -13.06
N ASN A 208 -2.93 0.64 -14.13
CA ASN A 208 -3.12 -0.78 -14.37
C ASN A 208 -2.56 -1.64 -13.21
N TRP A 209 -1.37 -1.30 -12.72
CA TRP A 209 -0.76 -1.96 -11.57
C TRP A 209 -1.62 -1.87 -10.32
N THR A 210 -2.22 -0.69 -10.06
CA THR A 210 -3.11 -0.50 -8.91
C THR A 210 -4.35 -1.37 -9.01
N ILE A 211 -4.98 -1.47 -10.18
CA ILE A 211 -6.12 -2.36 -10.38
C ILE A 211 -5.73 -3.81 -10.07
N ILE A 212 -4.55 -4.27 -10.50
CA ILE A 212 -4.08 -5.62 -10.25
C ILE A 212 -3.96 -5.89 -8.75
N TYR A 213 -3.17 -5.11 -8.03
CA TYR A 213 -2.91 -5.43 -6.62
C TYR A 213 -4.10 -5.14 -5.71
N ASP A 214 -4.91 -4.12 -6.02
CA ASP A 214 -6.03 -3.76 -5.15
C ASP A 214 -7.26 -4.64 -5.40
N THR A 215 -7.47 -5.15 -6.62
CA THR A 215 -8.47 -6.20 -6.86
C THR A 215 -8.13 -7.47 -6.09
N ILE A 216 -6.85 -7.90 -6.10
CA ILE A 216 -6.41 -9.04 -5.28
C ILE A 216 -6.63 -8.75 -3.78
N TYR A 217 -6.29 -7.54 -3.34
CA TYR A 217 -6.50 -7.12 -1.95
C TYR A 217 -7.97 -7.18 -1.55
N ALA A 218 -8.89 -6.76 -2.43
CA ALA A 218 -10.32 -6.73 -2.16
C ALA A 218 -10.93 -8.12 -1.97
N HIS A 219 -10.30 -9.19 -2.48
CA HIS A 219 -10.79 -10.57 -2.24
C HIS A 219 -10.74 -11.00 -0.78
N GLN A 220 -10.02 -10.28 0.09
CA GLN A 220 -9.97 -10.59 1.53
C GLN A 220 -11.32 -10.38 2.23
N ASP A 221 -12.11 -9.44 1.75
CA ASP A 221 -13.34 -9.00 2.40
C ASP A 221 -14.59 -9.31 1.55
N ILE A 222 -14.48 -10.09 0.45
CA ILE A 222 -15.53 -10.25 -0.55
C ILE A 222 -16.87 -10.73 0.05
N ASP A 223 -16.84 -11.63 1.02
CA ASP A 223 -18.04 -12.16 1.67
C ASP A 223 -18.72 -11.10 2.54
N ASP A 224 -17.95 -10.29 3.25
CA ASP A 224 -18.46 -9.21 4.06
C ASP A 224 -18.96 -8.05 3.17
N ASP A 225 -18.23 -7.70 2.10
CA ASP A 225 -18.60 -6.65 1.14
C ASP A 225 -19.94 -6.94 0.46
N ILE A 226 -20.17 -8.20 0.03
CA ILE A 226 -21.47 -8.63 -0.55
C ILE A 226 -22.59 -8.44 0.46
N ARG A 227 -22.39 -8.82 1.73
CA ARG A 227 -23.42 -8.73 2.79
C ARG A 227 -23.83 -7.29 3.11
N ILE A 228 -22.89 -6.35 3.06
CA ILE A 228 -23.13 -4.94 3.39
C ILE A 228 -23.38 -4.05 2.17
N GLY A 229 -23.39 -4.64 0.96
CA GLY A 229 -23.67 -3.94 -0.29
C GLY A 229 -22.55 -3.02 -0.78
N VAL A 230 -21.30 -3.24 -0.33
CA VAL A 230 -20.12 -2.55 -0.85
C VAL A 230 -19.69 -3.20 -2.16
N LYS A 231 -19.32 -2.37 -3.14
CA LYS A 231 -18.97 -2.79 -4.48
C LYS A 231 -17.46 -2.79 -4.69
N SER A 232 -16.94 -3.76 -5.46
CA SER A 232 -15.53 -3.84 -5.83
C SER A 232 -15.33 -4.56 -7.17
N THR A 233 -14.15 -4.39 -7.78
CA THR A 233 -13.75 -5.18 -8.96
C THR A 233 -13.59 -6.67 -8.62
N ALA A 234 -13.28 -7.03 -7.38
CA ALA A 234 -13.26 -8.42 -6.94
C ALA A 234 -14.63 -9.10 -7.09
N ILE A 235 -15.71 -8.41 -6.71
CA ILE A 235 -17.09 -8.89 -6.89
C ILE A 235 -17.45 -8.90 -8.38
N LEU A 236 -17.10 -7.85 -9.12
CA LEU A 236 -17.42 -7.70 -10.54
C LEU A 236 -16.81 -8.80 -11.41
N PHE A 237 -15.54 -9.10 -11.18
CA PHE A 237 -14.78 -10.07 -11.98
C PHE A 237 -15.06 -11.52 -11.57
N GLY A 238 -15.42 -11.76 -10.32
CA GLY A 238 -15.76 -13.06 -9.78
C GLY A 238 -14.71 -14.13 -10.12
N GLU A 239 -15.13 -15.26 -10.67
CA GLU A 239 -14.24 -16.37 -11.03
C GLU A 239 -13.26 -16.02 -12.18
N LYS A 240 -13.59 -15.02 -13.01
CA LYS A 240 -12.75 -14.57 -14.13
C LYS A 240 -11.70 -13.53 -13.70
N THR A 241 -11.54 -13.26 -12.41
CA THR A 241 -10.62 -12.24 -11.90
C THR A 241 -9.22 -12.38 -12.50
N LYS A 242 -8.61 -13.56 -12.48
CA LYS A 242 -7.25 -13.75 -13.03
C LYS A 242 -7.15 -13.43 -14.52
N LEU A 243 -8.19 -13.65 -15.29
CA LEU A 243 -8.25 -13.30 -16.72
C LEU A 243 -8.22 -11.77 -16.90
N TYR A 244 -9.08 -11.05 -16.16
CA TYR A 244 -9.09 -9.58 -16.22
C TYR A 244 -7.80 -8.97 -15.71
N LEU A 245 -7.21 -9.51 -14.62
CA LEU A 245 -5.89 -9.07 -14.16
C LEU A 245 -4.80 -9.30 -15.21
N GLY A 246 -4.90 -10.37 -16.00
CA GLY A 246 -4.03 -10.60 -17.16
C GLY A 246 -4.17 -9.49 -18.21
N ALA A 247 -5.37 -9.02 -18.51
CA ALA A 247 -5.60 -7.91 -19.43
C ALA A 247 -4.98 -6.59 -18.92
N PHE A 248 -5.16 -6.26 -17.63
CA PHE A 248 -4.52 -5.09 -17.01
C PHE A 248 -3.01 -5.21 -16.97
N HIS A 249 -2.47 -6.43 -16.78
CA HIS A 249 -1.03 -6.68 -16.87
C HIS A 249 -0.50 -6.40 -18.30
N MET A 250 -1.22 -6.80 -19.34
CA MET A 250 -0.86 -6.46 -20.73
C MET A 250 -0.93 -4.95 -20.98
N GLY A 251 -1.96 -4.27 -20.45
CA GLY A 251 -2.09 -2.81 -20.51
C GLY A 251 -0.92 -2.09 -19.84
N MET A 252 -0.51 -2.56 -18.64
CA MET A 252 0.67 -2.05 -17.97
C MET A 252 1.92 -2.24 -18.81
N THR A 253 2.11 -3.44 -19.37
CA THR A 253 3.27 -3.76 -20.22
C THR A 253 3.36 -2.80 -21.40
N ALA A 254 2.26 -2.59 -22.12
CA ALA A 254 2.22 -1.65 -23.26
C ALA A 254 2.59 -0.22 -22.83
N CYS A 255 2.03 0.25 -21.71
CA CYS A 255 2.33 1.57 -21.16
C CYS A 255 3.81 1.73 -20.82
N LEU A 256 4.43 0.76 -20.13
CA LEU A 256 5.84 0.86 -19.73
C LEU A 256 6.79 0.74 -20.95
N LEU A 257 6.46 -0.06 -21.96
CA LEU A 257 7.21 -0.08 -23.22
C LEU A 257 7.14 1.27 -23.94
N THR A 258 5.95 1.91 -23.96
CA THR A 258 5.78 3.26 -24.52
C THR A 258 6.64 4.29 -23.77
N VAL A 259 6.71 4.21 -22.43
CA VAL A 259 7.61 5.06 -21.63
C VAL A 259 9.05 4.86 -22.08
N GLY A 260 9.52 3.63 -22.24
CA GLY A 260 10.89 3.33 -22.67
C GLY A 260 11.23 3.91 -24.06
N ILE A 261 10.30 3.77 -25.01
CA ILE A 261 10.46 4.32 -26.37
C ILE A 261 10.55 5.86 -26.31
N ASN A 262 9.63 6.52 -25.62
CA ASN A 262 9.57 7.98 -25.57
C ASN A 262 10.71 8.61 -24.74
N ALA A 263 11.22 7.88 -23.73
CA ALA A 263 12.36 8.31 -22.93
C ALA A 263 13.72 7.98 -23.55
N ASN A 264 13.76 7.39 -24.76
CA ASN A 264 14.97 6.87 -25.41
C ASN A 264 15.79 5.97 -24.47
N ALA A 265 15.10 5.06 -23.77
CA ALA A 265 15.72 4.19 -22.78
C ALA A 265 16.62 3.14 -23.39
N GLY A 266 17.67 2.75 -22.67
CA GLY A 266 18.64 1.75 -23.08
C GLY A 266 18.14 0.31 -22.91
N CYS A 267 19.03 -0.64 -23.20
CA CYS A 267 18.72 -2.08 -23.14
C CYS A 267 18.35 -2.54 -21.72
N LEU A 268 18.98 -1.97 -20.69
CA LEU A 268 18.72 -2.33 -19.28
C LEU A 268 17.29 -2.01 -18.86
N TYR A 269 16.72 -0.93 -19.39
CA TYR A 269 15.32 -0.59 -19.15
C TYR A 269 14.38 -1.70 -19.62
N TYR A 270 14.55 -2.19 -20.87
CA TYR A 270 13.67 -3.21 -21.43
C TYR A 270 13.83 -4.56 -20.73
N LEU A 271 15.08 -4.94 -20.40
CA LEU A 271 15.36 -6.16 -19.62
C LEU A 271 14.71 -6.11 -18.24
N GLY A 272 14.89 -5.01 -17.51
CA GLY A 272 14.30 -4.86 -16.17
C GLY A 272 12.78 -4.71 -16.22
N THR A 273 12.22 -4.07 -17.25
CA THR A 273 10.77 -4.04 -17.49
C THR A 273 10.23 -5.45 -17.71
N PHE A 274 10.91 -6.27 -18.51
CA PHE A 274 10.55 -7.67 -18.71
C PHE A 274 10.55 -8.45 -17.38
N LEU A 275 11.57 -8.30 -16.54
CA LEU A 275 11.64 -8.94 -15.22
C LEU A 275 10.51 -8.45 -14.29
N THR A 276 10.19 -7.16 -14.36
CA THR A 276 9.07 -6.57 -13.61
C THR A 276 7.74 -7.18 -14.03
N MET A 277 7.49 -7.31 -15.31
CA MET A 277 6.27 -7.92 -15.86
C MET A 277 6.21 -9.42 -15.52
N PHE A 278 7.31 -10.13 -15.62
CA PHE A 278 7.38 -11.54 -15.19
C PHE A 278 7.03 -11.71 -13.72
N HIS A 279 7.52 -10.81 -12.85
CA HIS A 279 7.19 -10.83 -11.41
C HIS A 279 5.68 -10.62 -11.18
N ILE A 280 5.03 -9.68 -11.87
CA ILE A 280 3.57 -9.47 -11.75
C ILE A 280 2.81 -10.71 -12.24
N ALA A 281 3.17 -11.26 -13.39
CA ALA A 281 2.54 -12.47 -13.91
C ALA A 281 2.67 -13.65 -12.92
N HIS A 282 3.83 -13.79 -12.28
CA HIS A 282 4.05 -14.77 -11.21
C HIS A 282 3.12 -14.52 -10.02
N LEU A 283 2.98 -13.27 -9.54
CA LEU A 283 2.10 -12.91 -8.44
C LEU A 283 0.64 -13.25 -8.76
N ILE A 284 0.14 -12.89 -9.95
CA ILE A 284 -1.24 -13.18 -10.36
C ILE A 284 -1.49 -14.70 -10.39
N ARG A 285 -0.56 -15.49 -10.95
CA ARG A 285 -0.69 -16.94 -11.04
C ARG A 285 -0.66 -17.61 -9.67
N LYS A 286 0.30 -17.23 -8.82
CA LYS A 286 0.55 -17.83 -7.51
C LYS A 286 -0.57 -17.57 -6.52
N THR A 287 -1.27 -16.43 -6.62
CA THR A 287 -2.27 -16.03 -5.63
C THR A 287 -3.47 -16.95 -5.64
N ASP A 288 -3.79 -17.50 -4.46
CA ASP A 288 -5.07 -18.13 -4.19
C ASP A 288 -6.06 -17.04 -3.74
N LEU A 289 -7.01 -16.69 -4.62
CA LEU A 289 -8.01 -15.64 -4.39
C LEU A 289 -9.04 -16.01 -3.32
N LYS A 290 -9.20 -17.31 -3.00
CA LYS A 290 -10.09 -17.78 -1.94
C LYS A 290 -9.45 -17.73 -0.56
N ASN A 291 -8.13 -17.52 -0.48
CA ASN A 291 -7.41 -17.45 0.77
C ASN A 291 -7.01 -16.00 1.11
N PRO A 292 -7.65 -15.36 2.13
CA PRO A 292 -7.34 -13.98 2.52
C PRO A 292 -5.86 -13.73 2.85
N ASN A 293 -5.17 -14.71 3.44
CA ASN A 293 -3.74 -14.58 3.75
C ASN A 293 -2.88 -14.57 2.49
N SER A 294 -3.25 -15.35 1.46
CA SER A 294 -2.58 -15.35 0.15
C SER A 294 -2.74 -13.98 -0.52
N CYS A 295 -3.96 -13.44 -0.53
CA CYS A 295 -4.26 -12.12 -1.07
C CYS A 295 -3.48 -11.01 -0.34
N TRP A 296 -3.44 -11.06 0.99
CA TRP A 296 -2.66 -10.12 1.80
C TRP A 296 -1.16 -10.19 1.51
N GLN A 297 -0.61 -11.40 1.36
CA GLN A 297 0.80 -11.57 1.05
C GLN A 297 1.14 -11.02 -0.34
N THR A 298 0.31 -11.30 -1.35
CA THR A 298 0.48 -10.75 -2.70
C THR A 298 0.42 -9.22 -2.72
N PHE A 299 -0.53 -8.63 -1.98
CA PHE A 299 -0.58 -7.17 -1.80
C PHE A 299 0.72 -6.61 -1.20
N LYS A 300 1.29 -7.27 -0.18
CA LYS A 300 2.59 -6.88 0.38
C LYS A 300 3.74 -7.04 -0.61
N ASP A 301 3.71 -8.08 -1.42
CA ASP A 301 4.78 -8.37 -2.38
C ASP A 301 4.72 -7.43 -3.60
N SER A 302 3.58 -6.80 -3.89
CA SER A 302 3.43 -5.82 -4.97
C SER A 302 4.41 -4.64 -4.85
N LYS A 303 4.80 -4.24 -3.63
CA LYS A 303 5.85 -3.23 -3.44
C LYS A 303 7.20 -3.62 -4.05
N LYS A 304 7.52 -4.94 -4.08
CA LYS A 304 8.76 -5.46 -4.69
C LYS A 304 8.77 -5.22 -6.19
N THR A 305 7.59 -5.38 -6.83
CA THR A 305 7.42 -5.07 -8.26
C THR A 305 7.76 -3.61 -8.55
N GLY A 306 7.17 -2.70 -7.77
CA GLY A 306 7.42 -1.27 -7.98
C GLY A 306 8.86 -0.86 -7.69
N LEU A 307 9.51 -1.48 -6.70
CA LEU A 307 10.91 -1.27 -6.41
C LEU A 307 11.82 -1.82 -7.53
N LEU A 308 11.49 -3.00 -8.06
CA LEU A 308 12.22 -3.58 -9.19
C LEU A 308 12.19 -2.65 -10.41
N TYR A 309 11.01 -2.09 -10.73
CA TYR A 309 10.89 -1.14 -11.83
C TYR A 309 11.64 0.17 -11.56
N PHE A 310 11.63 0.69 -10.32
CA PHE A 310 12.45 1.84 -9.95
C PHE A 310 13.94 1.58 -10.17
N LEU A 311 14.44 0.46 -9.67
CA LEU A 311 15.84 0.06 -9.86
C LEU A 311 16.20 -0.11 -11.34
N THR A 312 15.29 -0.63 -12.13
CA THR A 312 15.45 -0.74 -13.60
C THR A 312 15.70 0.63 -14.23
N ILE A 313 14.89 1.63 -13.90
CA ILE A 313 15.03 2.99 -14.43
C ILE A 313 16.38 3.59 -14.00
N VAL A 314 16.73 3.45 -12.71
CA VAL A 314 17.99 4.01 -12.17
C VAL A 314 19.20 3.39 -12.85
N LEU A 315 19.23 2.06 -12.97
CA LEU A 315 20.36 1.35 -13.61
C LEU A 315 20.50 1.73 -15.08
N ASP A 316 19.39 1.85 -15.81
CA ASP A 316 19.40 2.27 -17.21
C ASP A 316 19.92 3.71 -17.35
N LYS A 317 19.41 4.65 -16.52
CA LYS A 317 19.85 6.05 -16.56
C LYS A 317 21.35 6.24 -16.26
N ILE A 318 21.91 5.45 -15.34
CA ILE A 318 23.34 5.49 -15.04
C ILE A 318 24.18 4.93 -16.20
N SER A 319 23.64 3.97 -16.97
CA SER A 319 24.36 3.32 -18.06
C SER A 319 24.33 4.10 -19.38
N LEU A 320 23.46 5.09 -19.51
CA LEU A 320 23.36 6.01 -20.65
C LEU A 320 24.37 7.16 -20.54
#